data_58e1e391dda6b87fbd6caa4df88d8d95
#
_entry.id   58e1e391dda6b87fbd6caa4df88d8d95
#
_cell.length_a   1.000
_cell.length_b   1.000
_cell.length_c   1.000
_cell.angle_alpha   90.00
_cell.angle_beta   90.00
_cell.angle_gamma   90.00
#
_symmetry.space_group_name_H-M   'P 1'
#
loop_
_entity.id
_entity.type
_entity.pdbx_description
1 polymer ?
#
loop_
_entity_poly.entity_id
_entity_poly.type
_entity_poly.pdbx_seq_one_letter_code
_entity_poly.pdbx_strand_id
1 'polypeptide(L)'
;AETKAIAEEAFVYGLPLVMNYAVMNEFVVDKNSGQYKGPFNTIVNESRVFTPKDTAVVTPNSDTPYSMLWLDLRAEPMVISVPAVDKKRYYSVQLVDGNTYNYGYIGSRSTGPEAGDYLVVGPDWQGETPPGIRQVFRSATPFSLVIYRTQLFDPADVDNLIEVQKGYRAQPLSAFLQQAPVPAAPAVEFPKVDKELAKKDFFTYLDFALQHIPAADNEKAIRAQLARIGVGPDKAFAFNQLPWLHRMAALWGMKRGNDQIEAAIASRGKRINGWQVSSLAGDREFYAGNWLQRAMVAK
;
A
#
# COMPACT_ATOMS: atom_id res chain seq x y z
N ALA A 1 24.18 -19.63 -11.18
CA ALA A 1 24.70 -18.37 -10.61
C ALA A 1 23.75 -17.22 -10.91
N GLU A 2 23.34 -17.02 -12.15
CA GLU A 2 22.49 -15.92 -12.61
C GLU A 2 21.10 -15.93 -11.97
N THR A 3 20.39 -17.07 -11.98
CA THR A 3 19.07 -17.20 -11.36
C THR A 3 19.07 -16.80 -9.90
N LYS A 4 20.14 -17.15 -9.17
CA LYS A 4 20.30 -16.78 -7.76
C LYS A 4 20.44 -15.27 -7.59
N ALA A 5 21.24 -14.60 -8.42
CA ALA A 5 21.44 -13.14 -8.35
C ALA A 5 20.13 -12.39 -8.69
N ILE A 6 19.43 -12.84 -9.74
CA ILE A 6 18.12 -12.25 -10.11
C ILE A 6 17.10 -12.46 -8.97
N ALA A 7 17.05 -13.65 -8.37
CA ALA A 7 16.13 -13.95 -7.28
C ALA A 7 16.43 -13.12 -6.02
N GLU A 8 17.69 -12.87 -5.70
CA GLU A 8 18.12 -12.01 -4.59
C GLU A 8 17.62 -10.58 -4.81
N GLU A 9 17.86 -10.02 -5.98
CA GLU A 9 17.44 -8.67 -6.33
C GLU A 9 15.90 -8.57 -6.42
N ALA A 10 15.25 -9.57 -7.01
CA ALA A 10 13.80 -9.67 -7.11
C ALA A 10 13.13 -9.70 -5.72
N PHE A 11 13.72 -10.39 -4.76
CA PHE A 11 13.21 -10.43 -3.39
C PHE A 11 13.28 -9.05 -2.74
N VAL A 12 14.41 -8.38 -2.82
CA VAL A 12 14.60 -7.04 -2.26
C VAL A 12 13.65 -6.02 -2.92
N TYR A 13 13.55 -6.05 -4.25
CA TYR A 13 12.63 -5.19 -4.99
C TYR A 13 11.17 -5.49 -4.69
N GLY A 14 10.81 -6.76 -4.64
CA GLY A 14 9.42 -7.23 -4.61
C GLY A 14 8.82 -7.33 -3.21
N LEU A 15 9.62 -7.38 -2.15
CA LEU A 15 9.10 -7.57 -0.79
C LEU A 15 8.02 -6.57 -0.41
N PRO A 16 8.17 -5.25 -0.61
CA PRO A 16 7.12 -4.29 -0.32
C PRO A 16 5.84 -4.53 -1.11
N LEU A 17 5.96 -4.93 -2.37
CA LEU A 17 4.83 -5.20 -3.26
C LEU A 17 4.01 -6.40 -2.77
N VAL A 18 4.69 -7.48 -2.39
CA VAL A 18 4.05 -8.70 -1.86
C VAL A 18 3.43 -8.43 -0.49
N MET A 19 4.11 -7.70 0.39
CA MET A 19 3.58 -7.36 1.71
C MET A 19 2.37 -6.43 1.61
N ASN A 20 2.40 -5.45 0.72
CA ASN A 20 1.25 -4.58 0.47
C ASN A 20 0.04 -5.37 -0.06
N TYR A 21 0.28 -6.29 -1.00
CA TYR A 21 -0.75 -7.20 -1.49
C TYR A 21 -1.31 -8.09 -0.37
N ALA A 22 -0.46 -8.63 0.50
CA ALA A 22 -0.89 -9.48 1.61
C ALA A 22 -1.84 -8.72 2.56
N VAL A 23 -1.49 -7.48 2.93
CA VAL A 23 -2.35 -6.63 3.76
C VAL A 23 -3.68 -6.33 3.06
N MET A 24 -3.65 -5.99 1.78
CA MET A 24 -4.86 -5.77 0.98
C MET A 24 -5.76 -7.01 0.98
N ASN A 25 -5.19 -8.18 0.75
CA ASN A 25 -5.93 -9.45 0.74
C ASN A 25 -6.60 -9.73 2.08
N GLU A 26 -5.85 -9.58 3.18
CA GLU A 26 -6.37 -9.82 4.53
C GLU A 26 -7.47 -8.82 4.91
N PHE A 27 -7.36 -7.55 4.51
CA PHE A 27 -8.27 -6.50 4.96
C PHE A 27 -9.53 -6.37 4.11
N VAL A 28 -9.46 -6.57 2.80
CA VAL A 28 -10.57 -6.25 1.90
C VAL A 28 -10.99 -7.37 0.95
N VAL A 29 -10.26 -8.46 0.88
CA VAL A 29 -10.57 -9.57 -0.02
C VAL A 29 -10.99 -10.82 0.74
N ASP A 30 -10.13 -11.33 1.62
CA ASP A 30 -10.37 -12.59 2.37
C ASP A 30 -11.21 -12.34 3.62
N LYS A 31 -12.51 -12.60 3.51
CA LYS A 31 -13.45 -12.45 4.63
C LYS A 31 -13.17 -13.39 5.81
N ASN A 32 -12.35 -14.42 5.60
CA ASN A 32 -11.98 -15.41 6.62
C ASN A 32 -10.56 -15.20 7.18
N SER A 33 -9.91 -14.08 6.85
CA SER A 33 -8.54 -13.80 7.28
C SER A 33 -8.39 -13.57 8.79
N GLY A 34 -9.46 -13.28 9.50
CA GLY A 34 -9.43 -12.80 10.88
C GLY A 34 -9.07 -11.31 11.02
N GLN A 35 -8.68 -10.67 9.93
CA GLN A 35 -8.32 -9.23 9.85
C GLN A 35 -9.23 -8.45 8.89
N TYR A 36 -10.24 -9.08 8.34
CA TYR A 36 -11.14 -8.45 7.36
C TYR A 36 -11.80 -7.20 7.95
N LYS A 37 -11.73 -6.09 7.20
CA LYS A 37 -12.26 -4.79 7.60
C LYS A 37 -13.48 -4.38 6.81
N GLY A 38 -13.54 -4.65 5.53
CA GLY A 38 -14.63 -4.28 4.64
C GLY A 38 -14.23 -4.39 3.18
N PRO A 39 -15.15 -4.15 2.24
CA PRO A 39 -14.86 -4.25 0.80
C PRO A 39 -14.01 -3.07 0.31
N PHE A 40 -13.52 -3.16 -0.92
CA PHE A 40 -12.92 -2.02 -1.63
C PHE A 40 -13.87 -0.80 -1.66
N ASN A 41 -13.29 0.38 -1.74
CA ASN A 41 -13.99 1.67 -1.86
C ASN A 41 -14.89 2.01 -0.66
N THR A 42 -14.64 1.38 0.48
CA THR A 42 -15.41 1.58 1.71
C THR A 42 -14.45 1.97 2.84
N ILE A 43 -14.71 3.12 3.48
CA ILE A 43 -13.93 3.57 4.63
C ILE A 43 -14.31 2.72 5.86
N VAL A 44 -13.31 2.24 6.55
CA VAL A 44 -13.45 1.54 7.83
C VAL A 44 -12.77 2.35 8.91
N ASN A 45 -13.53 2.79 9.89
CA ASN A 45 -13.05 3.58 11.02
C ASN A 45 -12.74 2.68 12.22
N GLU A 46 -11.57 2.87 12.82
CA GLU A 46 -11.19 2.29 14.10
C GLU A 46 -11.04 3.43 15.12
N SER A 47 -11.85 3.39 16.18
CA SER A 47 -11.76 4.40 17.25
C SER A 47 -10.78 4.02 18.35
N ARG A 48 -10.25 2.80 18.33
CA ARG A 48 -9.22 2.32 19.25
C ARG A 48 -7.82 2.49 18.66
N VAL A 49 -6.83 2.56 19.50
CA VAL A 49 -5.42 2.48 19.07
C VAL A 49 -5.01 1.03 18.80
N PHE A 50 -4.04 0.85 17.90
CA PHE A 50 -3.46 -0.46 17.65
C PHE A 50 -2.67 -0.97 18.84
N THR A 51 -2.69 -2.28 19.05
CA THR A 51 -1.97 -2.99 20.11
C THR A 51 -1.06 -4.06 19.49
N PRO A 52 -0.16 -4.68 20.24
CA PRO A 52 0.67 -5.80 19.73
C PRO A 52 -0.12 -7.00 19.21
N LYS A 53 -1.42 -7.08 19.45
CA LYS A 53 -2.30 -8.13 18.88
C LYS A 53 -2.68 -7.88 17.43
N ASP A 54 -2.50 -6.67 16.93
CA ASP A 54 -2.78 -6.29 15.55
C ASP A 54 -1.57 -6.62 14.68
N THR A 55 -1.57 -7.79 14.07
CA THR A 55 -0.38 -8.37 13.40
C THR A 55 -0.33 -8.15 11.89
N ALA A 56 -1.39 -7.65 11.26
CA ALA A 56 -1.46 -7.44 9.83
C ALA A 56 -0.63 -6.23 9.37
N VAL A 57 -0.47 -5.22 10.22
CA VAL A 57 0.29 -3.99 9.93
C VAL A 57 1.65 -4.06 10.62
N VAL A 58 2.71 -3.72 9.90
CA VAL A 58 4.10 -3.88 10.39
C VAL A 58 4.43 -2.91 11.53
N THR A 59 4.01 -1.66 11.44
CA THR A 59 4.30 -0.62 12.45
C THR A 59 3.12 0.31 12.65
N PRO A 60 2.03 -0.17 13.29
CA PRO A 60 0.90 0.71 13.58
C PRO A 60 1.26 1.75 14.63
N ASN A 61 0.65 2.94 14.53
CA ASN A 61 0.79 3.99 15.54
C ASN A 61 -0.11 3.69 16.75
N SER A 62 0.37 3.98 17.95
CA SER A 62 -0.34 3.69 19.19
C SER A 62 -1.11 4.88 19.79
N ASP A 63 -0.99 6.08 19.23
CA ASP A 63 -1.56 7.32 19.77
C ASP A 63 -2.53 8.04 18.83
N THR A 64 -2.63 7.60 17.59
CA THR A 64 -3.61 8.10 16.61
C THR A 64 -4.43 6.95 16.05
N PRO A 65 -5.72 6.83 16.36
CA PRO A 65 -6.61 5.87 15.73
C PRO A 65 -6.65 6.02 14.21
N TYR A 66 -6.81 4.88 13.54
CA TYR A 66 -6.77 4.80 12.08
C TYR A 66 -8.16 4.68 11.47
N SER A 67 -8.32 5.27 10.30
CA SER A 67 -9.32 4.82 9.33
C SER A 67 -8.59 4.33 8.09
N MET A 68 -9.13 3.35 7.41
CA MET A 68 -8.52 2.75 6.23
C MET A 68 -9.51 2.67 5.08
N LEU A 69 -8.99 2.84 3.88
CA LEU A 69 -9.74 2.73 2.65
C LEU A 69 -8.83 2.10 1.59
N TRP A 70 -9.22 0.95 1.09
CA TRP A 70 -8.57 0.36 -0.08
C TRP A 70 -9.37 0.73 -1.32
N LEU A 71 -8.71 1.45 -2.22
CA LEU A 71 -9.30 1.90 -3.48
C LEU A 71 -9.11 0.87 -4.58
N ASP A 72 -10.17 0.59 -5.32
CA ASP A 72 -10.14 0.01 -6.65
C ASP A 72 -10.50 1.12 -7.65
N LEU A 73 -9.50 1.61 -8.38
CA LEU A 73 -9.63 2.73 -9.31
C LEU A 73 -9.82 2.28 -10.76
N ARG A 74 -10.06 0.98 -11.00
CA ARG A 74 -10.11 0.44 -12.36
C ARG A 74 -11.34 0.87 -13.15
N ALA A 75 -12.49 0.94 -12.48
CA ALA A 75 -13.74 1.33 -13.16
C ALA A 75 -13.84 2.83 -13.34
N GLU A 76 -13.57 3.60 -12.30
CA GLU A 76 -13.62 5.06 -12.28
C GLU A 76 -12.84 5.64 -11.09
N PRO A 77 -12.55 6.94 -11.11
CA PRO A 77 -11.98 7.64 -9.94
C PRO A 77 -12.90 7.61 -8.72
N MET A 78 -12.29 7.83 -7.57
CA MET A 78 -12.99 8.00 -6.30
C MET A 78 -12.83 9.42 -5.78
N VAL A 79 -13.91 9.96 -5.22
CA VAL A 79 -13.89 11.24 -4.50
C VAL A 79 -13.76 10.96 -3.01
N ILE A 80 -12.70 11.48 -2.42
CA ILE A 80 -12.48 11.45 -0.97
C ILE A 80 -12.90 12.80 -0.40
N SER A 81 -13.80 12.78 0.56
CA SER A 81 -14.27 13.97 1.26
C SER A 81 -13.80 13.96 2.71
N VAL A 82 -13.31 15.10 3.18
CA VAL A 82 -12.90 15.29 4.57
C VAL A 82 -13.72 16.40 5.20
N PRO A 83 -14.05 16.30 6.51
CA PRO A 83 -14.76 17.33 7.22
C PRO A 83 -13.81 18.47 7.60
N ALA A 84 -14.37 19.61 8.02
CA ALA A 84 -13.60 20.59 8.76
C ALA A 84 -13.15 19.99 10.10
N VAL A 85 -11.88 20.17 10.44
CA VAL A 85 -11.28 19.66 11.67
C VAL A 85 -10.75 20.85 12.48
N ASP A 86 -10.92 20.81 13.80
CA ASP A 86 -10.38 21.85 14.68
C ASP A 86 -8.87 22.01 14.42
N LYS A 87 -8.42 23.26 14.30
CA LYS A 87 -7.00 23.61 14.03
C LYS A 87 -6.02 23.02 15.06
N LYS A 88 -6.50 22.75 16.27
CA LYS A 88 -5.70 22.14 17.35
C LYS A 88 -5.57 20.62 17.21
N ARG A 89 -6.44 19.98 16.43
CA ARG A 89 -6.40 18.52 16.21
C ARG A 89 -5.63 18.19 14.95
N TYR A 90 -4.61 17.40 15.08
CA TYR A 90 -3.90 16.83 13.92
C TYR A 90 -4.75 15.75 13.26
N TYR A 91 -4.81 15.79 11.95
CA TYR A 91 -5.25 14.65 11.14
C TYR A 91 -4.45 14.59 9.85
N SER A 92 -4.35 13.41 9.27
CA SER A 92 -3.74 13.21 7.97
C SER A 92 -4.43 12.09 7.20
N VAL A 93 -4.48 12.26 5.91
CA VAL A 93 -4.90 11.23 4.94
C VAL A 93 -3.71 11.00 4.03
N GLN A 94 -3.13 9.81 4.11
CA GLN A 94 -1.95 9.41 3.36
C GLN A 94 -2.37 8.49 2.23
N LEU A 95 -2.00 8.84 1.01
CA LEU A 95 -2.27 8.04 -0.19
C LEU A 95 -1.02 7.23 -0.54
N VAL A 96 -1.19 5.91 -0.61
CA VAL A 96 -0.10 4.95 -0.87
C VAL A 96 -0.46 4.08 -2.08
N ASP A 97 0.43 4.00 -3.06
CA ASP A 97 0.22 3.16 -4.23
C ASP A 97 0.64 1.69 -4.01
N GLY A 98 0.43 0.84 -5.01
CA GLY A 98 0.79 -0.57 -4.96
C GLY A 98 2.30 -0.83 -4.86
N ASN A 99 3.13 0.16 -5.18
CA ASN A 99 4.58 0.13 -4.97
C ASN A 99 5.00 0.48 -3.53
N THR A 100 4.03 0.85 -2.67
CA THR A 100 4.24 1.42 -1.34
C THR A 100 4.83 2.84 -1.33
N TYR A 101 4.74 3.55 -2.44
CA TYR A 101 5.10 4.98 -2.48
C TYR A 101 3.93 5.84 -2.01
N ASN A 102 4.24 6.82 -1.18
CA ASN A 102 3.30 7.88 -0.85
C ASN A 102 3.19 8.82 -2.06
N TYR A 103 1.98 9.06 -2.55
CA TYR A 103 1.77 9.94 -3.70
C TYR A 103 0.90 11.16 -3.40
N GLY A 104 0.42 11.30 -2.18
CA GLY A 104 -0.34 12.47 -1.77
C GLY A 104 -0.71 12.45 -0.31
N TYR A 105 -1.00 13.64 0.20
CA TYR A 105 -1.45 13.86 1.57
C TYR A 105 -2.56 14.91 1.61
N ILE A 106 -3.55 14.66 2.45
CA ILE A 106 -4.59 15.59 2.84
C ILE A 106 -4.50 15.76 4.35
N GLY A 107 -4.76 16.94 4.87
CA GLY A 107 -4.83 17.15 6.30
C GLY A 107 -4.06 18.34 6.81
N SER A 108 -3.86 18.37 8.12
CA SER A 108 -3.39 19.54 8.87
C SER A 108 -2.10 20.17 8.34
N ARG A 109 -1.17 19.35 7.83
CA ARG A 109 0.14 19.81 7.36
C ARG A 109 0.24 20.01 5.85
N SER A 110 -0.80 19.65 5.11
CA SER A 110 -0.78 19.72 3.64
C SER A 110 -1.88 20.59 3.07
N THR A 111 -3.14 20.30 3.37
CA THR A 111 -4.30 21.02 2.83
C THR A 111 -5.01 21.92 3.84
N GLY A 112 -4.63 21.85 5.10
CA GLY A 112 -5.23 22.64 6.19
C GLY A 112 -6.42 21.95 6.86
N PRO A 113 -7.08 22.67 7.80
CA PRO A 113 -8.17 22.11 8.61
C PRO A 113 -9.54 22.18 7.94
N GLU A 114 -9.66 22.80 6.77
CA GLU A 114 -10.93 23.03 6.09
C GLU A 114 -11.49 21.74 5.48
N ALA A 115 -12.82 21.63 5.42
CA ALA A 115 -13.50 20.59 4.66
C ALA A 115 -13.17 20.67 3.16
N GLY A 116 -13.20 19.57 2.48
CA GLY A 116 -12.97 19.54 1.03
C GLY A 116 -13.19 18.18 0.40
N ASP A 117 -13.31 18.22 -0.92
CA ASP A 117 -13.44 17.07 -1.79
C ASP A 117 -12.19 16.95 -2.67
N TYR A 118 -11.66 15.72 -2.75
CA TYR A 118 -10.43 15.42 -3.47
C TYR A 118 -10.69 14.25 -4.41
N LEU A 119 -10.15 14.33 -5.62
CA LEU A 119 -10.28 13.28 -6.64
C LEU A 119 -9.03 12.41 -6.66
N VAL A 120 -9.21 11.11 -6.49
CA VAL A 120 -8.14 10.11 -6.66
C VAL A 120 -8.40 9.35 -7.95
N VAL A 121 -7.46 9.41 -8.89
CA VAL A 121 -7.56 8.79 -10.20
C VAL A 121 -6.54 7.66 -10.35
N GLY A 122 -6.89 6.67 -11.17
CA GLY A 122 -5.98 5.61 -11.58
C GLY A 122 -4.92 6.08 -12.59
N PRO A 123 -3.99 5.20 -12.97
CA PRO A 123 -2.86 5.57 -13.81
C PRO A 123 -3.25 6.06 -15.20
N ASP A 124 -4.33 5.54 -15.76
CA ASP A 124 -4.72 5.77 -17.17
C ASP A 124 -5.90 6.73 -17.34
N TRP A 125 -6.42 7.28 -16.24
CA TRP A 125 -7.56 8.19 -16.32
C TRP A 125 -7.18 9.52 -16.99
N GLN A 126 -8.02 9.96 -17.94
CA GLN A 126 -7.80 11.18 -18.73
C GLN A 126 -9.02 12.11 -18.76
N GLY A 127 -9.97 11.91 -17.85
CA GLY A 127 -11.15 12.75 -17.77
C GLY A 127 -10.86 14.15 -17.24
N GLU A 128 -11.87 14.99 -17.25
CA GLU A 128 -11.80 16.35 -16.72
C GLU A 128 -12.10 16.37 -15.21
N THR A 129 -11.39 17.26 -14.51
CA THR A 129 -11.65 17.50 -13.09
C THR A 129 -12.95 18.26 -12.92
N PRO A 130 -13.95 17.71 -12.20
CA PRO A 130 -15.20 18.39 -11.99
C PRO A 130 -15.06 19.60 -11.06
N PRO A 131 -16.00 20.55 -11.13
CA PRO A 131 -16.07 21.64 -10.17
C PRO A 131 -16.20 21.15 -8.73
N GLY A 132 -15.62 21.87 -7.79
CA GLY A 132 -15.68 21.54 -6.36
C GLY A 132 -14.55 20.63 -5.88
N ILE A 133 -13.77 20.05 -6.76
CA ILE A 133 -12.58 19.28 -6.40
C ILE A 133 -11.41 20.22 -6.11
N ARG A 134 -10.87 20.12 -4.91
CA ARG A 134 -9.75 20.97 -4.47
C ARG A 134 -8.41 20.55 -5.06
N GLN A 135 -8.20 19.25 -5.21
CA GLN A 135 -6.96 18.69 -5.77
C GLN A 135 -7.21 17.30 -6.34
N VAL A 136 -6.46 16.95 -7.38
CA VAL A 136 -6.45 15.63 -8.00
C VAL A 136 -5.15 14.92 -7.62
N PHE A 137 -5.27 13.67 -7.16
CA PHE A 137 -4.15 12.79 -6.90
C PHE A 137 -4.18 11.62 -7.88
N ARG A 138 -3.09 11.35 -8.56
CA ARG A 138 -2.97 10.21 -9.48
C ARG A 138 -2.17 9.09 -8.83
N SER A 139 -2.82 7.94 -8.67
CA SER A 139 -2.12 6.71 -8.29
C SER A 139 -1.41 6.12 -9.50
N ALA A 140 -0.18 5.66 -9.31
CA ALA A 140 0.56 4.92 -10.33
C ALA A 140 0.04 3.48 -10.51
N THR A 141 -0.85 3.02 -9.63
CA THR A 141 -1.41 1.67 -9.63
C THR A 141 -2.93 1.70 -9.51
N PRO A 142 -3.64 0.71 -10.09
CA PRO A 142 -5.11 0.64 -10.03
C PRO A 142 -5.66 0.40 -8.61
N PHE A 143 -4.91 -0.28 -7.75
CA PHE A 143 -5.23 -0.45 -6.34
C PHE A 143 -4.36 0.48 -5.50
N SER A 144 -4.96 1.09 -4.50
CA SER A 144 -4.28 2.06 -3.64
C SER A 144 -4.80 1.98 -2.22
N LEU A 145 -3.93 2.20 -1.25
CA LEU A 145 -4.28 2.30 0.16
C LEU A 145 -4.37 3.76 0.58
N VAL A 146 -5.42 4.09 1.32
CA VAL A 146 -5.58 5.39 1.98
C VAL A 146 -5.60 5.17 3.48
N ILE A 147 -4.69 5.82 4.18
CA ILE A 147 -4.55 5.70 5.63
C ILE A 147 -4.90 7.05 6.26
N TYR A 148 -5.93 7.04 7.09
CA TYR A 148 -6.34 8.20 7.87
C TYR A 148 -5.80 8.08 9.28
N ARG A 149 -5.20 9.14 9.80
CA ARG A 149 -4.79 9.25 11.19
C ARG A 149 -5.48 10.45 11.80
N THR A 150 -6.19 10.24 12.89
CA THR A 150 -6.92 11.28 13.60
C THR A 150 -6.41 11.32 15.04
N GLN A 151 -5.94 12.47 15.48
CA GLN A 151 -5.39 12.63 16.83
C GLN A 151 -6.45 12.38 17.90
N LEU A 152 -6.10 11.54 18.86
CA LEU A 152 -6.83 11.36 20.12
C LEU A 152 -6.04 12.07 21.21
N PHE A 153 -6.61 13.08 21.84
CA PHE A 153 -5.91 13.84 22.88
C PHE A 153 -5.76 13.04 24.18
N ASP A 154 -6.82 12.37 24.56
CA ASP A 154 -6.90 11.49 25.73
C ASP A 154 -8.12 10.55 25.59
N PRO A 155 -8.29 9.54 26.46
CA PRO A 155 -9.42 8.62 26.37
C PRO A 155 -10.80 9.29 26.44
N ALA A 156 -10.93 10.45 27.08
CA ALA A 156 -12.19 11.18 27.18
C ALA A 156 -12.56 11.89 25.87
N ASP A 157 -11.61 12.08 24.96
CA ASP A 157 -11.78 12.73 23.66
C ASP A 157 -12.32 11.79 22.56
N VAL A 158 -12.56 10.53 22.86
CA VAL A 158 -12.93 9.52 21.85
C VAL A 158 -14.21 9.88 21.09
N ASP A 159 -15.19 10.49 21.71
CA ASP A 159 -16.44 10.87 21.04
C ASP A 159 -16.20 11.96 19.99
N ASN A 160 -15.34 12.93 20.29
CA ASN A 160 -14.95 13.96 19.32
C ASN A 160 -14.17 13.37 18.14
N LEU A 161 -13.28 12.40 18.40
CA LEU A 161 -12.57 11.68 17.36
C LEU A 161 -13.55 10.92 16.45
N ILE A 162 -14.52 10.22 17.02
CA ILE A 162 -15.54 9.50 16.25
C ILE A 162 -16.34 10.44 15.35
N GLU A 163 -16.69 11.64 15.84
CA GLU A 163 -17.38 12.63 15.01
C GLU A 163 -16.52 13.09 13.81
N VAL A 164 -15.22 13.28 14.00
CA VAL A 164 -14.31 13.54 12.87
C VAL A 164 -14.31 12.39 11.89
N GLN A 165 -14.18 11.15 12.38
CA GLN A 165 -14.14 9.94 11.52
C GLN A 165 -15.45 9.77 10.73
N LYS A 166 -16.60 10.08 11.29
CA LYS A 166 -17.89 10.06 10.58
C LYS A 166 -17.94 11.04 9.41
N GLY A 167 -17.13 12.08 9.45
CA GLY A 167 -17.02 13.06 8.37
C GLY A 167 -16.14 12.60 7.20
N TYR A 168 -15.34 11.55 7.36
CA TYR A 168 -14.60 10.98 6.24
C TYR A 168 -15.56 10.20 5.35
N ARG A 169 -15.60 10.53 4.08
CA ARG A 169 -16.45 9.86 3.09
C ARG A 169 -15.69 9.58 1.82
N ALA A 170 -16.09 8.51 1.14
CA ALA A 170 -15.59 8.15 -0.17
C ALA A 170 -16.75 7.71 -1.05
N GLN A 171 -16.77 8.16 -2.30
CA GLN A 171 -17.77 7.79 -3.27
C GLN A 171 -17.17 7.76 -4.68
N PRO A 172 -17.72 6.94 -5.58
CA PRO A 172 -17.32 6.98 -6.99
C PRO A 172 -17.57 8.35 -7.61
N LEU A 173 -16.76 8.72 -8.60
CA LEU A 173 -16.93 9.98 -9.33
C LEU A 173 -18.33 10.13 -9.92
N SER A 174 -18.89 9.06 -10.49
CA SER A 174 -20.26 9.06 -11.03
C SER A 174 -21.30 9.45 -9.96
N ALA A 175 -21.17 8.93 -8.74
CA ALA A 175 -22.05 9.29 -7.62
C ALA A 175 -21.88 10.76 -7.20
N PHE A 176 -20.64 11.24 -7.15
CA PHE A 176 -20.35 12.66 -6.86
C PHE A 176 -20.99 13.60 -7.89
N LEU A 177 -21.00 13.19 -9.16
CA LEU A 177 -21.62 13.94 -10.26
C LEU A 177 -23.13 13.68 -10.40
N GLN A 178 -23.72 12.88 -9.53
CA GLN A 178 -25.14 12.48 -9.59
C GLN A 178 -25.51 11.84 -10.95
N GLN A 179 -24.59 11.03 -11.48
CA GLN A 179 -24.74 10.27 -12.71
C GLN A 179 -24.96 8.79 -12.41
N ALA A 180 -25.44 8.05 -13.41
CA ALA A 180 -25.56 6.60 -13.31
C ALA A 180 -24.20 5.93 -13.06
N PRO A 181 -24.17 4.83 -12.28
CA PRO A 181 -22.95 4.07 -12.07
C PRO A 181 -22.32 3.61 -13.39
N VAL A 182 -20.99 3.67 -13.48
CA VAL A 182 -20.25 3.12 -14.62
C VAL A 182 -20.23 1.57 -14.51
N PRO A 183 -20.00 0.85 -15.61
CA PRO A 183 -19.84 -0.61 -15.56
C PRO A 183 -18.70 -1.00 -14.62
N ALA A 184 -18.93 -2.07 -13.85
CA ALA A 184 -17.89 -2.61 -12.97
C ALA A 184 -16.67 -3.09 -13.77
N ALA A 185 -15.49 -2.93 -13.21
CA ALA A 185 -14.28 -3.50 -13.78
C ALA A 185 -14.34 -5.03 -13.78
N PRO A 186 -13.59 -5.72 -14.66
CA PRO A 186 -13.54 -7.17 -14.67
C PRO A 186 -13.16 -7.73 -13.29
N ALA A 187 -13.80 -8.84 -12.92
CA ALA A 187 -13.46 -9.52 -11.67
C ALA A 187 -12.00 -9.99 -11.68
N VAL A 188 -11.34 -9.88 -10.55
CA VAL A 188 -9.98 -10.38 -10.35
C VAL A 188 -10.04 -11.53 -9.35
N GLU A 189 -9.44 -12.66 -9.71
CA GLU A 189 -9.21 -13.75 -8.77
C GLU A 189 -7.96 -13.44 -7.95
N PHE A 190 -8.16 -12.89 -6.77
CA PHE A 190 -7.07 -12.60 -5.86
C PHE A 190 -6.59 -13.88 -5.17
N PRO A 191 -5.32 -14.30 -5.38
CA PRO A 191 -4.82 -15.47 -4.68
C PRO A 191 -4.76 -15.20 -3.17
N LYS A 192 -5.26 -16.18 -2.41
CA LYS A 192 -5.18 -16.13 -0.95
C LYS A 192 -3.74 -16.13 -0.50
N VAL A 193 -3.39 -15.24 0.40
CA VAL A 193 -2.05 -15.11 0.95
C VAL A 193 -2.11 -14.90 2.45
N ASP A 194 -1.20 -15.55 3.15
CA ASP A 194 -0.82 -15.27 4.53
C ASP A 194 0.71 -15.16 4.63
N LYS A 195 1.23 -14.85 5.79
CA LYS A 195 2.67 -14.66 5.99
C LYS A 195 3.50 -15.91 5.67
N GLU A 196 2.95 -17.09 5.91
CA GLU A 196 3.63 -18.36 5.63
C GLU A 196 3.62 -18.68 4.13
N LEU A 197 2.47 -18.49 3.47
CA LEU A 197 2.37 -18.63 2.02
C LEU A 197 3.27 -17.63 1.29
N ALA A 198 3.31 -16.38 1.75
CA ALA A 198 4.17 -15.36 1.18
C ALA A 198 5.67 -15.74 1.24
N LYS A 199 6.09 -16.43 2.29
CA LYS A 199 7.47 -16.95 2.41
C LYS A 199 7.74 -18.14 1.50
N LYS A 200 6.77 -19.06 1.37
CA LYS A 200 6.93 -20.30 0.61
C LYS A 200 6.86 -20.10 -0.90
N ASP A 201 5.98 -19.19 -1.34
CA ASP A 201 5.63 -19.00 -2.75
C ASP A 201 5.73 -17.53 -3.17
N PHE A 202 6.74 -16.85 -2.67
CA PHE A 202 6.95 -15.40 -2.83
C PHE A 202 6.86 -14.96 -4.29
N PHE A 203 7.52 -15.67 -5.21
CA PHE A 203 7.56 -15.25 -6.62
C PHE A 203 6.21 -15.38 -7.31
N THR A 204 5.35 -16.30 -6.92
CA THR A 204 3.97 -16.38 -7.42
C THR A 204 3.17 -15.15 -7.02
N TYR A 205 3.27 -14.72 -5.77
CA TYR A 205 2.60 -13.49 -5.31
C TYR A 205 3.20 -12.24 -5.92
N LEU A 206 4.51 -12.19 -6.10
CA LEU A 206 5.17 -11.09 -6.80
C LEU A 206 4.69 -11.01 -8.26
N ASP A 207 4.63 -12.13 -8.96
CA ASP A 207 4.13 -12.19 -10.34
C ASP A 207 2.69 -11.68 -10.44
N PHE A 208 1.82 -12.10 -9.54
CA PHE A 208 0.45 -11.61 -9.47
C PHE A 208 0.40 -10.09 -9.19
N ALA A 209 1.15 -9.61 -8.21
CA ALA A 209 1.17 -8.18 -7.86
C ALA A 209 1.64 -7.32 -9.04
N LEU A 210 2.64 -7.78 -9.78
CA LEU A 210 3.19 -7.06 -10.92
C LEU A 210 2.22 -6.90 -12.09
N GLN A 211 1.20 -7.75 -12.19
CA GLN A 211 0.12 -7.59 -13.19
C GLN A 211 -0.70 -6.32 -12.97
N HIS A 212 -0.72 -5.80 -11.74
CA HIS A 212 -1.45 -4.60 -11.35
C HIS A 212 -0.54 -3.42 -11.00
N ILE A 213 0.76 -3.53 -11.29
CA ILE A 213 1.75 -2.50 -10.98
C ILE A 213 2.54 -2.17 -12.25
N PRO A 214 2.16 -1.11 -13.00
CA PRO A 214 2.92 -0.66 -14.16
C PRO A 214 4.36 -0.31 -13.79
N ALA A 215 5.31 -0.70 -14.64
CA ALA A 215 6.72 -0.37 -14.45
C ALA A 215 6.98 1.12 -14.71
N ALA A 216 7.60 1.81 -13.77
CA ALA A 216 8.16 3.13 -14.01
C ALA A 216 9.48 3.03 -14.81
N ASP A 217 9.96 4.17 -15.32
CA ASP A 217 11.17 4.17 -16.15
C ASP A 217 12.39 3.62 -15.42
N ASN A 218 12.57 3.94 -14.15
CA ASN A 218 13.67 3.43 -13.32
C ASN A 218 13.50 1.96 -12.90
N GLU A 219 12.37 1.33 -13.20
CA GLU A 219 12.07 -0.07 -12.90
C GLU A 219 12.20 -0.98 -14.11
N LYS A 220 12.37 -0.43 -15.31
CA LYS A 220 12.42 -1.22 -16.56
C LYS A 220 13.54 -2.26 -16.54
N ALA A 221 14.71 -1.90 -16.03
CA ALA A 221 15.85 -2.81 -15.96
C ALA A 221 15.60 -4.01 -15.05
N ILE A 222 15.13 -3.78 -13.82
CA ILE A 222 14.83 -4.85 -12.90
C ILE A 222 13.66 -5.70 -13.37
N ARG A 223 12.63 -5.10 -13.97
CA ARG A 223 11.50 -5.82 -14.56
C ARG A 223 11.93 -6.74 -15.68
N ALA A 224 12.87 -6.31 -16.52
CA ALA A 224 13.45 -7.15 -17.56
C ALA A 224 14.21 -8.34 -16.98
N GLN A 225 14.93 -8.17 -15.88
CA GLN A 225 15.60 -9.28 -15.20
C GLN A 225 14.61 -10.26 -14.59
N LEU A 226 13.55 -9.80 -13.94
CA LEU A 226 12.49 -10.66 -13.40
C LEU A 226 11.84 -11.50 -14.52
N ALA A 227 11.61 -10.92 -15.68
CA ALA A 227 11.07 -11.62 -16.83
C ALA A 227 11.95 -12.81 -17.27
N ARG A 228 13.26 -12.73 -17.06
CA ARG A 228 14.20 -13.82 -17.39
C ARG A 228 14.00 -15.07 -16.50
N ILE A 229 13.45 -14.92 -15.31
CA ILE A 229 13.06 -16.04 -14.44
C ILE A 229 11.56 -16.33 -14.52
N GLY A 230 10.83 -15.71 -15.45
CA GLY A 230 9.41 -15.95 -15.71
C GLY A 230 8.45 -15.13 -14.86
N VAL A 231 8.94 -14.12 -14.14
CA VAL A 231 8.13 -13.24 -13.27
C VAL A 231 7.81 -11.94 -13.99
N GLY A 232 6.53 -11.61 -14.13
CA GLY A 232 6.09 -10.36 -14.76
C GLY A 232 4.65 -10.42 -15.28
N PRO A 233 4.11 -9.26 -15.76
CA PRO A 233 2.71 -9.12 -16.15
C PRO A 233 2.24 -10.09 -17.24
N ASP A 234 3.12 -10.41 -18.18
CA ASP A 234 2.81 -11.25 -19.35
C ASP A 234 3.24 -12.70 -19.18
N LYS A 235 3.58 -13.10 -17.96
CA LYS A 235 4.08 -14.43 -17.63
C LYS A 235 3.14 -15.12 -16.66
N ALA A 236 2.90 -16.42 -16.89
CA ALA A 236 2.26 -17.29 -15.91
C ALA A 236 3.37 -17.99 -15.12
N PHE A 237 3.76 -17.41 -14.00
CA PHE A 237 4.82 -17.96 -13.16
C PHE A 237 4.32 -19.19 -12.42
N ALA A 238 5.04 -20.30 -12.57
CA ALA A 238 4.78 -21.54 -11.86
C ALA A 238 6.10 -22.07 -11.25
N PHE A 239 6.32 -21.76 -9.99
CA PHE A 239 7.54 -22.13 -9.27
C PHE A 239 7.83 -23.63 -9.34
N ASN A 240 6.81 -24.47 -9.21
CA ASN A 240 6.95 -25.91 -9.23
C ASN A 240 7.30 -26.49 -10.62
N GLN A 241 7.10 -25.71 -11.68
CA GLN A 241 7.47 -26.11 -13.05
C GLN A 241 8.91 -25.72 -13.40
N LEU A 242 9.58 -24.93 -12.58
CA LEU A 242 10.99 -24.63 -12.76
C LEU A 242 11.84 -25.88 -12.54
N PRO A 243 12.92 -26.07 -13.31
CA PRO A 243 13.91 -27.11 -13.02
C PRO A 243 14.41 -27.00 -11.57
N TRP A 244 14.66 -28.11 -10.94
CA TRP A 244 15.00 -28.16 -9.51
C TRP A 244 16.20 -27.28 -9.14
N LEU A 245 17.21 -27.20 -10.01
CA LEU A 245 18.37 -26.32 -9.80
C LEU A 245 17.98 -24.84 -9.76
N HIS A 246 17.04 -24.42 -10.63
CA HIS A 246 16.53 -23.06 -10.64
C HIS A 246 15.69 -22.76 -9.39
N ARG A 247 14.90 -23.72 -8.92
CA ARG A 247 14.14 -23.57 -7.66
C ARG A 247 15.09 -23.40 -6.47
N MET A 248 16.13 -24.23 -6.38
CA MET A 248 17.14 -24.11 -5.32
C MET A 248 17.88 -22.77 -5.40
N ALA A 249 18.28 -22.35 -6.61
CA ALA A 249 18.93 -21.06 -6.80
C ALA A 249 18.02 -19.87 -6.41
N ALA A 250 16.72 -19.95 -6.73
CA ALA A 250 15.74 -18.94 -6.34
C ALA A 250 15.58 -18.86 -4.81
N LEU A 251 15.45 -19.98 -4.13
CA LEU A 251 15.36 -20.04 -2.67
C LEU A 251 16.62 -19.49 -1.98
N TRP A 252 17.79 -19.77 -2.52
CA TRP A 252 19.05 -19.20 -2.03
C TRP A 252 19.12 -17.69 -2.26
N GLY A 253 18.66 -17.23 -3.42
CA GLY A 253 18.57 -15.80 -3.71
C GLY A 253 17.65 -15.08 -2.74
N MET A 254 16.47 -15.63 -2.46
CA MET A 254 15.54 -15.11 -1.46
C MET A 254 16.18 -15.01 -0.08
N LYS A 255 16.86 -16.06 0.37
CA LYS A 255 17.55 -16.05 1.66
C LYS A 255 18.58 -14.95 1.72
N ARG A 256 19.41 -14.80 0.70
CA ARG A 256 20.42 -13.72 0.65
C ARG A 256 19.79 -12.34 0.62
N GLY A 257 18.71 -12.14 -0.15
CA GLY A 257 17.96 -10.88 -0.16
C GLY A 257 17.39 -10.55 1.22
N ASN A 258 16.84 -11.54 1.90
CA ASN A 258 16.36 -11.38 3.28
C ASN A 258 17.49 -11.03 4.25
N ASP A 259 18.62 -11.72 4.17
CA ASP A 259 19.81 -11.45 5.00
C ASP A 259 20.34 -10.03 4.76
N GLN A 260 20.32 -9.57 3.50
CA GLN A 260 20.71 -8.20 3.13
C GLN A 260 19.79 -7.15 3.77
N ILE A 261 18.48 -7.38 3.75
CA ILE A 261 17.50 -6.48 4.38
C ILE A 261 17.70 -6.46 5.89
N GLU A 262 17.87 -7.61 6.54
CA GLU A 262 18.12 -7.71 7.99
C GLU A 262 19.39 -6.96 8.39
N ALA A 263 20.49 -7.15 7.65
CA ALA A 263 21.75 -6.46 7.89
C ALA A 263 21.59 -4.93 7.73
N ALA A 264 20.85 -4.49 6.72
CA ALA A 264 20.60 -3.07 6.49
C ALA A 264 19.75 -2.45 7.62
N ILE A 265 18.73 -3.15 8.12
CA ILE A 265 17.93 -2.71 9.27
C ILE A 265 18.82 -2.58 10.52
N ALA A 266 19.66 -3.57 10.79
CA ALA A 266 20.52 -3.58 11.95
C ALA A 266 21.57 -2.45 11.95
N SER A 267 22.00 -2.00 10.76
CA SER A 267 23.05 -0.99 10.58
C SER A 267 22.54 0.45 10.50
N ARG A 268 21.23 0.67 10.33
CA ARG A 268 20.67 2.00 10.09
C ARG A 268 20.01 2.62 11.32
N GLY A 269 20.05 3.95 11.36
CA GLY A 269 19.41 4.79 12.36
C GLY A 269 20.33 5.17 13.52
N LYS A 270 20.02 6.30 14.14
CA LYS A 270 20.67 6.73 15.38
C LYS A 270 19.94 6.09 16.56
N ARG A 271 20.69 5.56 17.50
CA ARG A 271 20.10 5.14 18.79
C ARG A 271 19.99 6.36 19.70
N ILE A 272 18.78 6.69 20.08
CA ILE A 272 18.48 7.76 21.04
C ILE A 272 17.68 7.13 22.18
N ASN A 273 18.23 7.15 23.38
CA ASN A 273 17.61 6.56 24.57
C ASN A 273 17.12 5.10 24.37
N GLY A 274 17.90 4.30 23.64
CA GLY A 274 17.56 2.90 23.34
C GLY A 274 16.66 2.71 22.11
N TRP A 275 16.13 3.77 21.52
CA TRP A 275 15.30 3.74 20.31
C TRP A 275 16.14 3.95 19.06
N GLN A 276 15.83 3.17 18.03
CA GLN A 276 16.41 3.39 16.71
C GLN A 276 15.52 4.37 15.93
N VAL A 277 16.05 5.55 15.63
CA VAL A 277 15.31 6.61 14.93
C VAL A 277 15.85 6.76 13.51
N SER A 278 14.98 6.62 12.52
CA SER A 278 15.32 6.87 11.11
C SER A 278 14.06 7.25 10.32
N SER A 279 14.22 8.01 9.24
CA SER A 279 13.16 8.24 8.26
C SER A 279 13.40 7.29 7.08
N LEU A 280 12.50 6.31 6.90
CA LEU A 280 12.64 5.28 5.86
C LEU A 280 11.52 5.32 4.82
N ALA A 281 10.39 5.96 5.12
CA ALA A 281 9.21 5.98 4.25
C ALA A 281 9.08 7.30 3.50
N GLY A 282 8.63 7.25 2.26
CA GLY A 282 8.44 8.43 1.43
C GLY A 282 7.78 8.14 0.08
N ASP A 283 7.93 9.07 -0.84
CA ASP A 283 7.49 8.94 -2.21
C ASP A 283 8.56 8.26 -3.10
N ARG A 284 8.29 8.21 -4.40
CA ARG A 284 9.21 7.62 -5.37
C ARG A 284 10.56 8.35 -5.43
N GLU A 285 10.56 9.68 -5.35
CA GLU A 285 11.77 10.50 -5.38
C GLU A 285 12.63 10.30 -4.12
N PHE A 286 11.99 10.18 -2.97
CA PHE A 286 12.66 9.88 -1.71
C PHE A 286 13.47 8.58 -1.77
N TYR A 287 12.89 7.52 -2.34
CA TYR A 287 13.60 6.25 -2.49
C TYR A 287 14.63 6.26 -3.62
N ALA A 288 14.41 7.06 -4.68
CA ALA A 288 15.32 7.22 -5.83
C ALA A 288 15.85 5.89 -6.40
N GLY A 289 15.00 4.86 -6.46
CA GLY A 289 15.36 3.52 -6.93
C GLY A 289 16.14 2.68 -5.90
N ASN A 290 16.22 3.10 -4.66
CA ASN A 290 16.83 2.31 -3.57
C ASN A 290 15.84 1.25 -3.07
N TRP A 291 15.84 0.10 -3.75
CA TRP A 291 14.96 -1.03 -3.43
C TRP A 291 15.20 -1.57 -2.03
N LEU A 292 16.45 -1.58 -1.58
CA LEU A 292 16.81 -2.06 -0.25
C LEU A 292 16.19 -1.18 0.84
N GLN A 293 16.26 0.14 0.71
CA GLN A 293 15.64 1.06 1.67
C GLN A 293 14.11 0.86 1.73
N ARG A 294 13.47 0.70 0.59
CA ARG A 294 12.03 0.43 0.52
C ARG A 294 11.67 -0.90 1.19
N ALA A 295 12.47 -1.95 0.94
CA ALA A 295 12.27 -3.27 1.54
C ALA A 295 12.40 -3.25 3.07
N MET A 296 13.28 -2.41 3.62
CA MET A 296 13.45 -2.26 5.07
C MET A 296 12.18 -1.76 5.77
N VAL A 297 11.38 -0.94 5.09
CA VAL A 297 10.09 -0.43 5.63
C VAL A 297 9.02 -1.50 5.63
N ALA A 298 9.07 -2.44 4.69
CA ALA A 298 8.08 -3.50 4.53
C ALA A 298 8.33 -4.71 5.44
N LYS A 299 9.49 -4.81 6.04
CA LYS A 299 9.88 -5.91 6.93
C LYS A 299 9.48 -5.68 8.37
#